data_55facccc10bce6e19f440de4dcda5f8d
#
_entry.id   55facccc10bce6e19f440de4dcda5f8d
#
_cell.length_a   1.000
_cell.length_b   1.000
_cell.length_c   1.000
_cell.angle_alpha   90.00
_cell.angle_beta   90.00
_cell.angle_gamma   90.00
#
_symmetry.space_group_name_H-M   'P 1'
#
loop_
_entity.id
_entity.type
_entity.pdbx_description
1 polymer ?
#
loop_
_entity_poly.entity_id
_entity_poly.type
_entity_poly.pdbx_seq_one_letter_code
_entity_poly.pdbx_strand_id
1 'polypeptide(L)'
;VTRISLDQVTGSNFAYQHRPLAECFDDLAELGRERVELWGIAPHFHVPWASDAEARGIRRLAADRGLSIVCVTPEQVMYPVNVASPDTRLRAASVAMFRRAAELAVELGATRLFLTPGRGYESEPVEAAWRRSVDALGEIATYADTLGLDAVLEPLQRVESNLVNSAADAARMIDEIAAPNLGVALDTVAMTVAGDDVDAYFAALGPLVRHVHLIDGRPAGHLAWGEGELPLGDILAALGRHGYAGPITVELFGDGTYAFDPKPVLAGSLAAIGRELEASIAA
;
A
#
# COMPACT_ATOMS: atom_id res chain seq x y z
N VAL A 1 17.52 10.67 16.15
CA VAL A 1 16.12 10.66 15.67
C VAL A 1 16.17 11.03 14.21
N THR A 2 15.76 10.10 13.35
CA THR A 2 15.61 10.38 11.91
C THR A 2 14.32 11.18 11.73
N ARG A 3 14.35 12.23 10.93
CA ARG A 3 13.15 13.01 10.63
C ARG A 3 12.50 12.48 9.36
N ILE A 4 11.20 12.38 9.35
CA ILE A 4 10.42 12.17 8.11
C ILE A 4 10.61 13.41 7.22
N SER A 5 10.79 13.19 5.93
CA SER A 5 10.90 14.24 4.93
C SER A 5 9.81 14.14 3.87
N LEU A 6 9.49 15.26 3.24
CA LEU A 6 8.55 15.27 2.11
C LEU A 6 9.03 14.41 0.92
N ASP A 7 10.33 14.15 0.81
CA ASP A 7 10.88 13.31 -0.26
C ASP A 7 10.48 11.83 -0.10
N GLN A 8 10.08 11.41 1.11
CA GLN A 8 9.53 10.07 1.35
C GLN A 8 8.05 9.98 0.93
N VAL A 9 7.36 11.13 0.86
CA VAL A 9 5.93 11.18 0.60
C VAL A 9 5.66 11.07 -0.90
N THR A 10 4.84 10.12 -1.26
CA THR A 10 4.38 9.85 -2.63
C THR A 10 2.87 9.80 -2.69
N GLY A 11 2.31 9.97 -3.87
CA GLY A 11 0.89 9.71 -4.13
C GLY A 11 0.70 8.39 -4.85
N SER A 12 -0.56 8.06 -5.09
CA SER A 12 -0.98 6.94 -5.92
C SER A 12 -1.99 7.40 -6.98
N ASN A 13 -2.23 6.54 -7.97
CA ASN A 13 -3.29 6.77 -8.94
C ASN A 13 -4.69 6.36 -8.43
N PHE A 14 -4.84 6.07 -7.14
CA PHE A 14 -6.07 5.55 -6.55
C PHE A 14 -7.25 6.52 -6.72
N ALA A 15 -7.04 7.81 -6.45
CA ALA A 15 -8.07 8.84 -6.66
C ALA A 15 -8.31 9.20 -8.15
N TYR A 16 -7.47 8.73 -9.07
CA TYR A 16 -7.51 9.13 -10.48
C TYR A 16 -8.31 8.18 -11.38
N GLN A 17 -9.21 7.36 -10.84
CA GLN A 17 -9.93 6.32 -11.58
C GLN A 17 -10.73 6.84 -12.80
N HIS A 18 -11.15 8.10 -12.77
CA HIS A 18 -11.90 8.73 -13.86
C HIS A 18 -11.04 9.68 -14.73
N ARG A 19 -9.72 9.65 -14.52
CA ARG A 19 -8.75 10.49 -15.23
C ARG A 19 -7.68 9.63 -15.91
N PRO A 20 -7.07 10.08 -17.00
CA PRO A 20 -5.94 9.36 -17.58
C PRO A 20 -4.76 9.24 -16.59
N LEU A 21 -4.03 8.13 -16.63
CA LEU A 21 -2.83 7.95 -15.77
C LEU A 21 -1.79 9.05 -15.97
N ALA A 22 -1.66 9.58 -17.19
CA ALA A 22 -0.77 10.69 -17.50
C ALA A 22 -1.09 11.95 -16.67
N GLU A 23 -2.37 12.24 -16.43
CA GLU A 23 -2.81 13.38 -15.62
C GLU A 23 -2.40 13.20 -14.15
N CYS A 24 -2.52 11.99 -13.61
CA CYS A 24 -1.99 11.67 -12.27
C CYS A 24 -0.48 11.97 -12.17
N PHE A 25 0.28 11.55 -13.17
CA PHE A 25 1.73 11.78 -13.18
C PHE A 25 2.09 13.25 -13.40
N ASP A 26 1.34 13.98 -14.22
CA ASP A 26 1.50 15.42 -14.38
C ASP A 26 1.25 16.15 -13.06
N ASP A 27 0.18 15.84 -12.37
CA ASP A 27 -0.19 16.44 -11.09
C ASP A 27 0.83 16.14 -9.99
N LEU A 28 1.31 14.90 -9.88
CA LEU A 28 2.36 14.54 -8.94
C LEU A 28 3.65 15.31 -9.18
N ALA A 29 4.09 15.42 -10.44
CA ALA A 29 5.28 16.16 -10.81
C ALA A 29 5.13 17.67 -10.52
N GLU A 30 3.98 18.27 -10.84
CA GLU A 30 3.66 19.67 -10.54
C GLU A 30 3.63 19.96 -9.02
N LEU A 31 3.21 18.95 -8.21
CA LEU A 31 3.24 19.04 -6.77
C LEU A 31 4.61 18.68 -6.16
N GLY A 32 5.64 18.57 -7.00
CA GLY A 32 7.03 18.34 -6.57
C GLY A 32 7.27 16.92 -6.03
N ARG A 33 6.52 15.94 -6.47
CA ARG A 33 6.78 14.54 -6.11
C ARG A 33 7.70 13.91 -7.16
N GLU A 34 8.53 12.98 -6.70
CA GLU A 34 9.48 12.23 -7.53
C GLU A 34 9.15 10.72 -7.55
N ARG A 35 8.11 10.31 -6.82
CA ARG A 35 7.76 8.91 -6.63
C ARG A 35 6.26 8.73 -6.73
N VAL A 36 5.85 7.54 -7.18
CA VAL A 36 4.46 7.13 -7.26
C VAL A 36 4.31 5.65 -6.91
N GLU A 37 3.27 5.33 -6.19
CA GLU A 37 2.76 3.97 -6.06
C GLU A 37 1.71 3.73 -7.13
N LEU A 38 1.89 2.66 -7.91
CA LEU A 38 0.97 2.33 -9.00
C LEU A 38 -0.04 1.27 -8.57
N TRP A 39 -1.28 1.69 -8.44
CA TRP A 39 -2.40 0.78 -8.27
C TRP A 39 -2.74 0.10 -9.61
N GLY A 40 -2.63 -1.23 -9.61
CA GLY A 40 -2.70 -2.09 -10.79
C GLY A 40 -4.13 -2.46 -11.20
N ILE A 41 -4.96 -1.46 -11.51
CA ILE A 41 -6.37 -1.60 -11.83
C ILE A 41 -6.71 -0.91 -13.16
N ALA A 42 -7.77 -1.39 -13.82
CA ALA A 42 -8.40 -0.66 -14.92
C ALA A 42 -9.00 0.68 -14.40
N PRO A 43 -8.97 1.75 -15.20
CA PRO A 43 -8.56 1.80 -16.61
C PRO A 43 -7.05 2.00 -16.83
N HIS A 44 -6.25 2.17 -15.78
CA HIS A 44 -4.86 2.59 -15.90
C HIS A 44 -3.91 1.45 -16.25
N PHE A 45 -3.95 0.37 -15.46
CA PHE A 45 -3.01 -0.75 -15.59
C PHE A 45 -3.60 -2.00 -14.95
N HIS A 46 -4.42 -2.74 -15.69
CA HIS A 46 -5.04 -3.95 -15.15
C HIS A 46 -4.09 -5.14 -15.28
N VAL A 47 -3.49 -5.56 -14.17
CA VAL A 47 -2.46 -6.61 -14.11
C VAL A 47 -2.79 -7.86 -14.94
N PRO A 48 -4.01 -8.46 -14.87
CA PRO A 48 -4.34 -9.66 -15.64
C PRO A 48 -4.27 -9.50 -17.16
N TRP A 49 -4.36 -8.27 -17.69
CA TRP A 49 -4.34 -8.00 -19.13
C TRP A 49 -3.05 -7.31 -19.59
N ALA A 50 -2.28 -6.80 -18.63
CA ALA A 50 -1.12 -5.98 -18.92
C ALA A 50 0.01 -6.78 -19.56
N SER A 51 0.61 -6.21 -20.59
CA SER A 51 1.82 -6.72 -21.21
C SER A 51 3.07 -6.02 -20.65
N ASP A 52 4.24 -6.67 -20.83
CA ASP A 52 5.53 -6.06 -20.48
C ASP A 52 5.78 -4.77 -21.26
N ALA A 53 5.29 -4.67 -22.49
CA ALA A 53 5.43 -3.48 -23.33
C ALA A 53 4.64 -2.29 -22.75
N GLU A 54 3.43 -2.53 -22.21
CA GLU A 54 2.63 -1.52 -21.51
C GLU A 54 3.32 -1.10 -20.21
N ALA A 55 3.81 -2.04 -19.41
CA ALA A 55 4.57 -1.75 -18.19
C ALA A 55 5.78 -0.84 -18.48
N ARG A 56 6.59 -1.20 -19.49
CA ARG A 56 7.71 -0.35 -19.95
C ARG A 56 7.22 1.01 -20.48
N GLY A 57 6.06 1.08 -21.11
CA GLY A 57 5.42 2.32 -21.54
C GLY A 57 5.09 3.23 -20.37
N ILE A 58 4.46 2.69 -19.34
CA ILE A 58 4.13 3.42 -18.10
C ILE A 58 5.39 3.88 -17.36
N ARG A 59 6.42 3.03 -17.28
CA ARG A 59 7.71 3.42 -16.71
C ARG A 59 8.31 4.63 -17.43
N ARG A 60 8.30 4.65 -18.77
CA ARG A 60 8.76 5.80 -19.54
C ARG A 60 7.91 7.04 -19.29
N LEU A 61 6.57 6.87 -19.30
CA LEU A 61 5.63 7.96 -19.02
C LEU A 61 5.88 8.64 -17.67
N ALA A 62 6.21 7.84 -16.63
CA ALA A 62 6.61 8.34 -15.32
C ALA A 62 7.97 9.04 -15.37
N ALA A 63 8.98 8.41 -15.99
CA ALA A 63 10.34 8.92 -16.07
C ALA A 63 10.43 10.24 -16.85
N ASP A 64 9.64 10.43 -17.91
CA ASP A 64 9.54 11.68 -18.68
C ASP A 64 9.06 12.87 -17.82
N ARG A 65 8.49 12.60 -16.64
CA ARG A 65 8.02 13.57 -15.65
C ARG A 65 8.87 13.62 -14.39
N GLY A 66 10.00 12.94 -14.39
CA GLY A 66 10.90 12.85 -13.24
C GLY A 66 10.37 11.92 -12.12
N LEU A 67 9.37 11.10 -12.41
CA LEU A 67 8.80 10.16 -11.44
C LEU A 67 9.43 8.78 -11.53
N SER A 68 9.53 8.10 -10.39
CA SER A 68 9.86 6.67 -10.28
C SER A 68 8.71 5.91 -9.62
N ILE A 69 8.38 4.74 -10.15
CA ILE A 69 7.38 3.85 -9.54
C ILE A 69 8.06 3.07 -8.42
N VAL A 70 7.60 3.22 -7.19
CA VAL A 70 8.24 2.61 -6.01
C VAL A 70 7.57 1.32 -5.55
N CYS A 71 6.26 1.19 -5.79
CA CYS A 71 5.47 0.04 -5.41
C CYS A 71 4.40 -0.23 -6.47
N VAL A 72 4.08 -1.50 -6.68
CA VAL A 72 2.92 -1.94 -7.47
C VAL A 72 1.93 -2.60 -6.54
N THR A 73 0.71 -2.07 -6.53
CA THR A 73 -0.40 -2.52 -5.68
C THR A 73 -1.50 -3.09 -6.57
N PRO A 74 -1.52 -4.42 -6.80
CA PRO A 74 -2.59 -5.06 -7.56
C PRO A 74 -3.92 -4.94 -6.80
N GLU A 75 -5.03 -4.81 -7.53
CA GLU A 75 -6.35 -4.88 -6.92
C GLU A 75 -6.61 -6.27 -6.34
N GLN A 76 -7.06 -6.35 -5.10
CA GLN A 76 -7.10 -7.62 -4.40
C GLN A 76 -8.17 -7.75 -3.27
N VAL A 77 -8.87 -6.67 -2.93
CA VAL A 77 -9.76 -6.69 -1.75
C VAL A 77 -11.20 -7.06 -2.11
N MET A 78 -11.77 -6.49 -3.14
CA MET A 78 -13.21 -6.56 -3.42
C MET A 78 -13.57 -7.43 -4.64
N TYR A 79 -12.60 -8.01 -5.32
CA TYR A 79 -12.77 -8.72 -6.59
C TYR A 79 -12.43 -10.20 -6.47
N PRO A 80 -12.56 -10.98 -7.54
CA PRO A 80 -12.28 -12.42 -7.51
C PRO A 80 -10.77 -12.71 -7.40
N VAL A 81 -10.09 -11.99 -6.53
CA VAL A 81 -8.71 -12.24 -6.13
C VAL A 81 -8.73 -12.52 -4.62
N ASN A 82 -8.42 -13.75 -4.24
CA ASN A 82 -8.42 -14.14 -2.84
C ASN A 82 -7.46 -15.30 -2.58
N VAL A 83 -6.31 -14.98 -2.02
CA VAL A 83 -5.25 -15.95 -1.67
C VAL A 83 -5.66 -16.89 -0.53
N ALA A 84 -6.68 -16.54 0.27
CA ALA A 84 -7.21 -17.36 1.35
C ALA A 84 -8.43 -18.19 0.96
N SER A 85 -8.88 -18.13 -0.31
CA SER A 85 -10.08 -18.82 -0.77
C SER A 85 -10.02 -20.33 -0.55
N PRO A 86 -11.11 -21.00 -0.08
CA PRO A 86 -11.22 -22.45 -0.09
C PRO A 86 -11.35 -23.02 -1.50
N ASP A 87 -11.85 -22.26 -2.48
CA ASP A 87 -11.82 -22.67 -3.88
C ASP A 87 -10.37 -22.66 -4.39
N THR A 88 -9.86 -23.87 -4.68
CA THR A 88 -8.47 -24.05 -5.12
C THR A 88 -8.18 -23.39 -6.47
N ARG A 89 -9.19 -23.28 -7.36
CA ARG A 89 -9.02 -22.62 -8.68
C ARG A 89 -8.90 -21.11 -8.49
N LEU A 90 -9.75 -20.51 -7.66
CA LEU A 90 -9.69 -19.08 -7.35
C LEU A 90 -8.36 -18.74 -6.66
N ARG A 91 -7.95 -19.55 -5.68
CA ARG A 91 -6.67 -19.35 -4.99
C ARG A 91 -5.49 -19.45 -5.94
N ALA A 92 -5.44 -20.47 -6.79
CA ALA A 92 -4.37 -20.64 -7.78
C ALA A 92 -4.34 -19.47 -8.80
N ALA A 93 -5.51 -19.01 -9.27
CA ALA A 93 -5.59 -17.85 -10.15
C ALA A 93 -5.11 -16.57 -9.46
N SER A 94 -5.41 -16.42 -8.17
CA SER A 94 -4.94 -15.28 -7.37
C SER A 94 -3.42 -15.29 -7.22
N VAL A 95 -2.82 -16.44 -6.89
CA VAL A 95 -1.36 -16.59 -6.82
C VAL A 95 -0.72 -16.27 -8.17
N ALA A 96 -1.28 -16.79 -9.26
CA ALA A 96 -0.77 -16.52 -10.62
C ALA A 96 -0.84 -15.03 -10.97
N MET A 97 -1.91 -14.34 -10.58
CA MET A 97 -2.07 -12.89 -10.76
C MET A 97 -0.98 -12.10 -10.00
N PHE A 98 -0.71 -12.43 -8.73
CA PHE A 98 0.34 -11.79 -7.96
C PHE A 98 1.74 -12.07 -8.52
N ARG A 99 2.01 -13.28 -9.00
CA ARG A 99 3.29 -13.59 -9.69
C ARG A 99 3.44 -12.75 -10.95
N ARG A 100 2.34 -12.60 -11.73
CA ARG A 100 2.35 -11.70 -12.90
C ARG A 100 2.57 -10.24 -12.49
N ALA A 101 1.96 -9.79 -11.40
CA ALA A 101 2.19 -8.45 -10.86
C ALA A 101 3.66 -8.23 -10.47
N ALA A 102 4.32 -9.23 -9.89
CA ALA A 102 5.75 -9.17 -9.59
C ALA A 102 6.62 -9.02 -10.86
N GLU A 103 6.34 -9.80 -11.91
CA GLU A 103 7.02 -9.65 -13.19
C GLU A 103 6.84 -8.24 -13.78
N LEU A 104 5.61 -7.75 -13.78
CA LEU A 104 5.28 -6.41 -14.27
C LEU A 104 5.90 -5.31 -13.40
N ALA A 105 6.04 -5.52 -12.08
CA ALA A 105 6.71 -4.58 -11.18
C ALA A 105 8.18 -4.38 -11.58
N VAL A 106 8.88 -5.43 -11.99
CA VAL A 106 10.25 -5.33 -12.52
C VAL A 106 10.28 -4.49 -13.80
N GLU A 107 9.37 -4.70 -14.73
CA GLU A 107 9.29 -3.95 -15.99
C GLU A 107 8.93 -2.47 -15.74
N LEU A 108 8.11 -2.20 -14.74
CA LEU A 108 7.78 -0.85 -14.27
C LEU A 108 8.96 -0.17 -13.56
N GLY A 109 9.97 -0.93 -13.13
CA GLY A 109 11.11 -0.44 -12.35
C GLY A 109 10.79 -0.24 -10.87
N ALA A 110 9.70 -0.81 -10.39
CA ALA A 110 9.35 -0.82 -8.97
C ALA A 110 10.27 -1.76 -8.18
N THR A 111 10.38 -1.48 -6.89
CA THR A 111 11.18 -2.31 -5.96
C THR A 111 10.31 -3.09 -4.98
N ARG A 112 8.98 -2.86 -4.98
CA ARG A 112 8.02 -3.48 -4.05
C ARG A 112 6.79 -4.00 -4.75
N LEU A 113 6.29 -5.11 -4.21
CA LEU A 113 4.98 -5.67 -4.51
C LEU A 113 4.10 -5.59 -3.26
N PHE A 114 2.92 -5.02 -3.40
CA PHE A 114 1.95 -4.89 -2.31
C PHE A 114 1.04 -6.13 -2.24
N LEU A 115 0.78 -6.60 -1.03
CA LEU A 115 0.02 -7.82 -0.76
C LEU A 115 -1.04 -7.57 0.30
N THR A 116 -2.18 -8.26 0.20
CA THR A 116 -3.17 -8.35 1.27
C THR A 116 -3.40 -9.80 1.68
N PRO A 117 -3.91 -10.07 2.88
CA PRO A 117 -3.99 -11.43 3.41
C PRO A 117 -5.13 -12.26 2.79
N GLY A 118 -5.98 -11.68 1.94
CA GLY A 118 -7.20 -12.31 1.50
C GLY A 118 -8.24 -12.41 2.60
N ARG A 119 -9.28 -13.23 2.39
CA ARG A 119 -10.41 -13.37 3.32
C ARG A 119 -10.94 -14.81 3.36
N GLY A 120 -11.21 -15.31 4.55
CA GLY A 120 -11.97 -16.56 4.76
C GLY A 120 -13.48 -16.31 4.80
N TYR A 121 -14.27 -17.37 4.73
CA TYR A 121 -15.71 -17.28 5.03
C TYR A 121 -15.94 -17.05 6.53
N GLU A 122 -16.94 -16.25 6.87
CA GLU A 122 -17.32 -16.04 8.27
C GLU A 122 -17.83 -17.33 8.97
N SER A 123 -18.25 -18.30 8.18
CA SER A 123 -18.77 -19.60 8.67
C SER A 123 -17.71 -20.69 8.74
N GLU A 124 -16.47 -20.45 8.31
CA GLU A 124 -15.39 -21.43 8.44
C GLU A 124 -14.48 -21.09 9.64
N PRO A 125 -13.73 -22.08 10.15
CA PRO A 125 -12.68 -21.78 11.12
C PRO A 125 -11.64 -20.83 10.51
N VAL A 126 -11.39 -19.70 11.16
CA VAL A 126 -10.46 -18.67 10.68
C VAL A 126 -9.07 -19.25 10.40
N GLU A 127 -8.64 -20.21 11.22
CA GLU A 127 -7.34 -20.88 11.08
C GLU A 127 -7.19 -21.66 9.77
N ALA A 128 -8.29 -22.12 9.18
CA ALA A 128 -8.25 -22.78 7.87
C ALA A 128 -7.96 -21.78 6.74
N ALA A 129 -8.57 -20.61 6.78
CA ALA A 129 -8.28 -19.52 5.85
C ALA A 129 -6.88 -18.95 6.07
N TRP A 130 -6.46 -18.80 7.34
CA TRP A 130 -5.13 -18.35 7.73
C TRP A 130 -4.03 -19.20 7.08
N ARG A 131 -4.09 -20.53 7.22
CA ARG A 131 -3.10 -21.44 6.61
C ARG A 131 -3.06 -21.29 5.09
N ARG A 132 -4.20 -21.19 4.43
CA ARG A 132 -4.25 -20.97 2.98
C ARG A 132 -3.59 -19.64 2.58
N SER A 133 -3.78 -18.59 3.39
CA SER A 133 -3.12 -17.31 3.20
C SER A 133 -1.60 -17.42 3.39
N VAL A 134 -1.14 -18.05 4.47
CA VAL A 134 0.29 -18.30 4.73
C VAL A 134 0.96 -19.02 3.55
N ASP A 135 0.35 -20.13 3.11
CA ASP A 135 0.89 -20.92 1.99
C ASP A 135 0.98 -20.10 0.69
N ALA A 136 -0.10 -19.39 0.35
CA ALA A 136 -0.16 -18.61 -0.89
C ALA A 136 0.75 -17.38 -0.86
N LEU A 137 0.75 -16.63 0.24
CA LEU A 137 1.63 -15.45 0.39
C LEU A 137 3.11 -15.86 0.45
N GLY A 138 3.42 -17.01 1.06
CA GLY A 138 4.76 -17.58 1.07
C GLY A 138 5.26 -17.91 -0.33
N GLU A 139 4.41 -18.52 -1.19
CA GLU A 139 4.73 -18.76 -2.59
C GLU A 139 4.97 -17.45 -3.36
N ILE A 140 4.10 -16.45 -3.16
CA ILE A 140 4.20 -15.16 -3.83
C ILE A 140 5.47 -14.41 -3.39
N ALA A 141 5.72 -14.32 -2.08
CA ALA A 141 6.90 -13.63 -1.54
C ALA A 141 8.21 -14.29 -2.01
N THR A 142 8.28 -15.62 -1.97
CA THR A 142 9.44 -16.37 -2.49
C THR A 142 9.66 -16.09 -3.97
N TYR A 143 8.59 -16.04 -4.77
CA TYR A 143 8.71 -15.71 -6.20
C TYR A 143 9.20 -14.29 -6.41
N ALA A 144 8.65 -13.32 -5.67
CA ALA A 144 9.07 -11.90 -5.73
C ALA A 144 10.55 -11.75 -5.36
N ASP A 145 11.06 -12.51 -4.37
CA ASP A 145 12.47 -12.53 -3.99
C ASP A 145 13.38 -12.96 -5.15
N THR A 146 12.98 -13.95 -5.95
CA THR A 146 13.75 -14.36 -7.14
C THR A 146 13.88 -13.26 -8.20
N LEU A 147 13.00 -12.27 -8.14
CA LEU A 147 12.98 -11.09 -9.01
C LEU A 147 13.65 -9.86 -8.37
N GLY A 148 14.17 -9.98 -7.15
CA GLY A 148 14.79 -8.88 -6.41
C GLY A 148 13.80 -7.86 -5.86
N LEU A 149 12.54 -8.26 -5.64
CA LEU A 149 11.50 -7.39 -5.09
C LEU A 149 11.30 -7.65 -3.59
N ASP A 150 11.15 -6.58 -2.84
CA ASP A 150 10.49 -6.64 -1.53
C ASP A 150 8.99 -6.93 -1.73
N ALA A 151 8.39 -7.66 -0.79
CA ALA A 151 6.94 -7.79 -0.65
C ALA A 151 6.50 -7.11 0.65
N VAL A 152 5.36 -6.43 0.64
CA VAL A 152 4.80 -5.80 1.84
C VAL A 152 3.35 -6.23 2.03
N LEU A 153 3.06 -6.81 3.19
CA LEU A 153 1.73 -7.24 3.58
C LEU A 153 1.03 -6.15 4.37
N GLU A 154 -0.17 -5.79 3.97
CA GLU A 154 -1.00 -4.83 4.68
C GLU A 154 -2.01 -5.51 5.61
N PRO A 155 -2.00 -5.19 6.91
CA PRO A 155 -3.14 -5.42 7.78
C PRO A 155 -4.33 -4.57 7.34
N LEU A 156 -5.50 -5.19 7.23
CA LEU A 156 -6.71 -4.56 6.71
C LEU A 156 -7.76 -4.37 7.80
N GLN A 157 -8.74 -3.51 7.55
CA GLN A 157 -9.90 -3.42 8.40
C GLN A 157 -10.71 -4.74 8.38
N ARG A 158 -11.46 -5.02 9.46
CA ARG A 158 -12.27 -6.25 9.59
C ARG A 158 -13.33 -6.41 8.48
N VAL A 159 -13.77 -5.31 7.90
CA VAL A 159 -14.71 -5.31 6.76
C VAL A 159 -14.06 -5.81 5.47
N GLU A 160 -12.75 -5.67 5.34
CA GLU A 160 -11.96 -6.04 4.16
C GLU A 160 -11.35 -7.43 4.29
N SER A 161 -10.86 -7.79 5.48
CA SER A 161 -10.28 -9.10 5.77
C SER A 161 -10.64 -9.56 7.18
N ASN A 162 -10.80 -10.86 7.37
CA ASN A 162 -10.99 -11.47 8.69
C ASN A 162 -9.73 -12.21 9.17
N LEU A 163 -8.58 -11.93 8.58
CA LEU A 163 -7.34 -12.63 8.87
C LEU A 163 -6.33 -11.74 9.60
N VAL A 164 -5.76 -10.74 8.93
CA VAL A 164 -4.72 -9.88 9.48
C VAL A 164 -5.30 -8.48 9.67
N ASN A 165 -5.56 -8.09 10.92
CA ASN A 165 -6.20 -6.82 11.25
C ASN A 165 -5.39 -5.96 12.22
N SER A 166 -4.29 -6.47 12.76
CA SER A 166 -3.47 -5.78 13.77
C SER A 166 -1.98 -5.99 13.51
N ALA A 167 -1.13 -5.21 14.21
CA ALA A 167 0.30 -5.41 14.22
C ALA A 167 0.69 -6.81 14.71
N ALA A 168 -0.02 -7.34 15.71
CA ALA A 168 0.21 -8.68 16.24
C ALA A 168 -0.13 -9.78 15.22
N ASP A 169 -1.25 -9.64 14.49
CA ASP A 169 -1.59 -10.57 13.42
C ASP A 169 -0.56 -10.53 12.29
N ALA A 170 -0.11 -9.34 11.91
CA ALA A 170 0.93 -9.19 10.88
C ALA A 170 2.24 -9.85 11.31
N ALA A 171 2.68 -9.65 12.54
CA ALA A 171 3.88 -10.28 13.07
C ALA A 171 3.76 -11.81 13.03
N ARG A 172 2.62 -12.36 13.46
CA ARG A 172 2.34 -13.79 13.38
C ARG A 172 2.38 -14.31 11.93
N MET A 173 1.73 -13.60 11.00
CA MET A 173 1.69 -14.01 9.59
C MET A 173 3.09 -14.02 8.96
N ILE A 174 3.90 -13.00 9.22
CA ILE A 174 5.28 -12.91 8.73
C ILE A 174 6.16 -14.00 9.32
N ASP A 175 6.04 -14.27 10.61
CA ASP A 175 6.79 -15.34 11.28
C ASP A 175 6.46 -16.72 10.67
N GLU A 176 5.18 -17.01 10.41
CA GLU A 176 4.77 -18.28 9.83
C GLU A 176 5.18 -18.40 8.34
N ILE A 177 5.19 -17.30 7.57
CA ILE A 177 5.67 -17.29 6.17
C ILE A 177 7.19 -17.40 6.10
N ALA A 178 7.91 -16.71 6.98
CA ALA A 178 9.37 -16.71 7.11
C ALA A 178 10.13 -16.36 5.80
N ALA A 179 9.56 -15.51 4.94
CA ALA A 179 10.22 -15.03 3.72
C ALA A 179 11.06 -13.79 4.02
N PRO A 180 12.37 -13.75 3.67
CA PRO A 180 13.28 -12.66 4.10
C PRO A 180 12.97 -11.32 3.45
N ASN A 181 12.36 -11.31 2.27
CA ASN A 181 11.93 -10.11 1.55
C ASN A 181 10.54 -9.61 1.96
N LEU A 182 9.82 -10.32 2.84
CA LEU A 182 8.48 -9.92 3.27
C LEU A 182 8.56 -8.95 4.44
N GLY A 183 7.94 -7.80 4.27
CA GLY A 183 7.71 -6.79 5.31
C GLY A 183 6.24 -6.45 5.47
N VAL A 184 5.95 -5.36 6.17
CA VAL A 184 4.59 -4.88 6.43
C VAL A 184 4.41 -3.48 5.87
N ALA A 185 3.23 -3.23 5.31
CA ALA A 185 2.70 -1.89 5.08
C ALA A 185 1.84 -1.50 6.29
N LEU A 186 2.17 -0.37 6.91
CA LEU A 186 1.36 0.24 7.96
C LEU A 186 0.36 1.17 7.29
N ASP A 187 -0.93 0.84 7.34
CA ASP A 187 -2.00 1.77 6.99
C ASP A 187 -2.52 2.47 8.24
N THR A 188 -2.56 3.80 8.22
CA THR A 188 -2.92 4.62 9.40
C THR A 188 -4.37 4.48 9.82
N VAL A 189 -5.26 4.18 8.89
CA VAL A 189 -6.69 3.95 9.18
C VAL A 189 -6.90 2.53 9.72
N ALA A 190 -6.37 1.51 9.05
CA ALA A 190 -6.48 0.13 9.51
C ALA A 190 -5.85 -0.03 10.91
N MET A 191 -4.67 0.57 11.13
CA MET A 191 -4.01 0.65 12.43
C MET A 191 -4.91 1.25 13.52
N THR A 192 -5.50 2.41 13.23
CA THR A 192 -6.36 3.12 14.20
C THR A 192 -7.65 2.37 14.49
N VAL A 193 -8.27 1.78 13.47
CA VAL A 193 -9.49 0.95 13.63
C VAL A 193 -9.22 -0.31 14.46
N ALA A 194 -8.01 -0.87 14.37
CA ALA A 194 -7.58 -2.00 15.20
C ALA A 194 -7.31 -1.60 16.66
N GLY A 195 -7.17 -0.32 16.95
CA GLY A 195 -6.77 0.19 18.27
C GLY A 195 -5.26 0.13 18.51
N ASP A 196 -4.48 -0.08 17.43
CA ASP A 196 -3.03 0.01 17.43
C ASP A 196 -2.57 1.45 17.20
N ASP A 197 -1.28 1.69 17.42
CA ASP A 197 -0.58 2.90 17.06
C ASP A 197 0.77 2.59 16.38
N VAL A 198 1.48 3.60 15.95
CA VAL A 198 2.80 3.45 15.29
C VAL A 198 3.79 2.75 16.23
N ASP A 199 3.77 3.08 17.52
CA ASP A 199 4.68 2.48 18.49
C ASP A 199 4.42 0.97 18.66
N ALA A 200 3.15 0.53 18.64
CA ALA A 200 2.76 -0.89 18.64
C ALA A 200 3.26 -1.64 17.40
N TYR A 201 3.15 -1.03 16.21
CA TYR A 201 3.69 -1.62 14.98
C TYR A 201 5.19 -1.80 15.04
N PHE A 202 5.94 -0.78 15.48
CA PHE A 202 7.40 -0.91 15.60
C PHE A 202 7.84 -1.81 16.74
N ALA A 203 7.06 -1.91 17.81
CA ALA A 203 7.32 -2.87 18.89
C ALA A 203 7.17 -4.33 18.42
N ALA A 204 6.17 -4.62 17.59
CA ALA A 204 5.90 -5.96 17.08
C ALA A 204 6.79 -6.35 15.88
N LEU A 205 7.07 -5.41 14.98
CA LEU A 205 7.61 -5.67 13.65
C LEU A 205 8.98 -5.00 13.41
N GLY A 206 9.31 -3.94 14.13
CA GLY A 206 10.58 -3.24 14.00
C GLY A 206 10.91 -2.85 12.55
N PRO A 207 12.07 -3.30 12.02
CA PRO A 207 12.51 -2.96 10.66
C PRO A 207 11.68 -3.63 9.54
N LEU A 208 10.74 -4.49 9.88
CA LEU A 208 9.82 -5.09 8.91
C LEU A 208 8.70 -4.13 8.49
N VAL A 209 8.49 -3.02 9.18
CA VAL A 209 7.66 -1.92 8.67
C VAL A 209 8.41 -1.23 7.53
N ARG A 210 8.05 -1.57 6.29
CA ARG A 210 8.79 -1.15 5.08
C ARG A 210 8.00 -0.22 4.16
N HIS A 211 6.71 -0.05 4.42
CA HIS A 211 5.81 0.81 3.65
C HIS A 211 4.80 1.46 4.59
N VAL A 212 4.30 2.64 4.23
CA VAL A 212 3.24 3.32 4.99
C VAL A 212 2.21 3.88 4.02
N HIS A 213 0.94 3.56 4.25
CA HIS A 213 -0.19 4.30 3.73
C HIS A 213 -0.59 5.35 4.76
N LEU A 214 -0.41 6.61 4.41
CA LEU A 214 -0.65 7.76 5.27
C LEU A 214 -1.92 8.47 4.82
N ILE A 215 -3.03 8.09 5.43
CA ILE A 215 -4.38 8.58 5.10
C ILE A 215 -5.11 8.99 6.36
N ASP A 216 -6.09 9.86 6.22
CA ASP A 216 -6.98 10.30 7.30
C ASP A 216 -8.27 9.46 7.34
N GLY A 217 -8.98 9.47 8.48
CA GLY A 217 -10.21 8.70 8.68
C GLY A 217 -11.06 9.18 9.84
N ARG A 218 -12.31 8.61 10.00
CA ARG A 218 -13.24 8.89 11.13
C ARG A 218 -13.86 7.62 11.72
N PRO A 219 -13.11 6.75 12.40
CA PRO A 219 -11.71 6.43 12.17
C PRO A 219 -11.47 5.72 10.84
N ALA A 220 -12.53 5.17 10.18
CA ALA A 220 -12.48 4.53 8.89
C ALA A 220 -12.51 5.54 7.71
N GLY A 221 -12.23 5.06 6.52
CA GLY A 221 -12.24 5.84 5.27
C GLY A 221 -10.83 6.12 4.78
N HIS A 222 -10.70 6.46 3.49
CA HIS A 222 -9.45 6.88 2.86
C HIS A 222 -9.53 8.37 2.56
N LEU A 223 -9.59 9.19 3.65
CA LEU A 223 -9.86 10.61 3.56
C LEU A 223 -8.59 11.42 3.33
N ALA A 224 -8.76 12.59 2.73
CA ALA A 224 -7.70 13.58 2.64
C ALA A 224 -7.37 14.13 4.05
N TRP A 225 -6.10 14.46 4.25
CA TRP A 225 -5.66 15.01 5.53
C TRP A 225 -6.35 16.32 5.85
N GLY A 226 -7.01 16.36 7.02
CA GLY A 226 -7.86 17.44 7.50
C GLY A 226 -9.35 17.23 7.28
N GLU A 227 -9.75 16.15 6.61
CA GLU A 227 -11.15 15.74 6.48
C GLU A 227 -11.55 14.68 7.51
N GLY A 228 -10.58 14.01 8.12
CA GLY A 228 -10.74 13.03 9.18
C GLY A 228 -10.39 13.57 10.57
N GLU A 229 -10.01 12.66 11.47
CA GLU A 229 -9.74 12.96 12.88
C GLU A 229 -8.41 12.35 13.37
N LEU A 230 -7.60 11.74 12.47
CA LEU A 230 -6.37 11.10 12.88
C LEU A 230 -5.28 12.13 13.24
N PRO A 231 -4.43 11.85 14.24
CA PRO A 231 -3.43 12.79 14.74
C PRO A 231 -2.17 12.80 13.86
N LEU A 232 -2.20 13.48 12.71
CA LEU A 232 -1.12 13.50 11.71
C LEU A 232 0.25 13.80 12.33
N GLY A 233 0.34 14.84 13.16
CA GLY A 233 1.59 15.26 13.80
C GLY A 233 2.19 14.17 14.68
N ASP A 234 1.36 13.50 15.48
CA ASP A 234 1.80 12.41 16.37
C ASP A 234 2.26 11.19 15.58
N ILE A 235 1.55 10.85 14.50
CA ILE A 235 1.91 9.75 13.59
C ILE A 235 3.27 10.01 12.95
N LEU A 236 3.47 11.20 12.36
CA LEU A 236 4.74 11.57 11.73
C LEU A 236 5.89 11.61 12.75
N ALA A 237 5.64 12.14 13.95
CA ALA A 237 6.61 12.17 15.02
C ALA A 237 7.01 10.76 15.47
N ALA A 238 6.04 9.83 15.58
CA ALA A 238 6.29 8.45 15.95
C ALA A 238 7.11 7.71 14.88
N LEU A 239 6.75 7.83 13.59
CA LEU A 239 7.54 7.30 12.48
C LEU A 239 9.00 7.81 12.53
N GLY A 240 9.18 9.10 12.80
CA GLY A 240 10.52 9.71 12.94
C GLY A 240 11.29 9.18 14.15
N ARG A 241 10.63 8.97 15.31
CA ARG A 241 11.27 8.39 16.51
C ARG A 241 11.81 6.98 16.24
N HIS A 242 11.07 6.18 15.48
CA HIS A 242 11.48 4.83 15.10
C HIS A 242 12.46 4.78 13.93
N GLY A 243 12.85 5.93 13.37
CA GLY A 243 13.82 6.00 12.28
C GLY A 243 13.30 5.46 10.95
N TYR A 244 11.98 5.55 10.73
CA TYR A 244 11.39 5.09 9.47
C TYR A 244 11.97 5.85 8.28
N ALA A 245 12.46 5.11 7.28
CA ALA A 245 13.11 5.68 6.09
C ALA A 245 12.47 5.19 4.76
N GLY A 246 11.40 4.40 4.85
CA GLY A 246 10.68 3.89 3.69
C GLY A 246 9.77 4.91 3.02
N PRO A 247 9.10 4.54 1.92
CA PRO A 247 8.11 5.38 1.27
C PRO A 247 6.85 5.53 2.12
N ILE A 248 6.22 6.70 1.98
CA ILE A 248 4.95 7.05 2.62
C ILE A 248 3.99 7.43 1.50
N THR A 249 3.01 6.59 1.22
CA THR A 249 2.03 6.83 0.16
C THR A 249 0.79 7.49 0.72
N VAL A 250 0.36 8.58 0.09
CA VAL A 250 -0.95 9.20 0.33
C VAL A 250 -1.96 8.46 -0.55
N GLU A 251 -2.71 7.53 0.04
CA GLU A 251 -3.68 6.68 -0.65
C GLU A 251 -5.09 7.24 -0.48
N LEU A 252 -5.52 8.09 -1.39
CA LEU A 252 -6.80 8.81 -1.29
C LEU A 252 -7.89 8.13 -2.11
N PHE A 253 -9.01 7.88 -1.49
CA PHE A 253 -10.20 7.36 -2.15
C PHE A 253 -11.48 8.11 -1.72
N GLY A 254 -11.59 8.45 -0.43
CA GLY A 254 -12.78 9.07 0.15
C GLY A 254 -14.01 8.14 0.02
N ASP A 255 -15.09 8.72 -0.45
CA ASP A 255 -16.33 8.03 -0.84
C ASP A 255 -16.43 7.80 -2.36
N GLY A 256 -15.31 7.93 -3.09
CA GLY A 256 -15.23 7.88 -4.55
C GLY A 256 -15.38 9.25 -5.23
N THR A 257 -15.74 10.31 -4.50
CA THR A 257 -15.92 11.65 -5.09
C THR A 257 -14.60 12.33 -5.48
N TYR A 258 -13.49 11.94 -4.86
CA TYR A 258 -12.17 12.45 -5.21
C TYR A 258 -11.79 12.19 -6.68
N ALA A 259 -12.34 11.14 -7.30
CA ALA A 259 -12.09 10.82 -8.69
C ALA A 259 -12.64 11.87 -9.68
N PHE A 260 -13.51 12.78 -9.25
CA PHE A 260 -14.00 13.86 -10.09
C PHE A 260 -13.00 15.01 -10.23
N ASP A 261 -12.25 15.32 -9.15
CA ASP A 261 -11.21 16.35 -9.14
C ASP A 261 -10.10 16.00 -8.12
N PRO A 262 -9.21 15.07 -8.46
CA PRO A 262 -8.25 14.51 -7.51
C PRO A 262 -7.11 15.46 -7.10
N LYS A 263 -6.69 16.37 -7.99
CA LYS A 263 -5.53 17.24 -7.76
C LYS A 263 -5.65 18.14 -6.52
N PRO A 264 -6.76 18.89 -6.29
CA PRO A 264 -6.91 19.71 -5.08
C PRO A 264 -6.86 18.87 -3.79
N VAL A 265 -7.42 17.66 -3.82
CA VAL A 265 -7.47 16.74 -2.68
C VAL A 265 -6.06 16.27 -2.33
N LEU A 266 -5.29 15.85 -3.34
CA LEU A 266 -3.90 15.45 -3.18
C LEU A 266 -3.03 16.63 -2.70
N ALA A 267 -3.16 17.79 -3.33
CA ALA A 267 -2.44 19.01 -2.94
C ALA A 267 -2.74 19.43 -1.50
N GLY A 268 -4.00 19.35 -1.08
CA GLY A 268 -4.42 19.62 0.30
C GLY A 268 -3.76 18.71 1.30
N SER A 269 -3.74 17.40 1.04
CA SER A 269 -3.09 16.40 1.88
C SER A 269 -1.58 16.61 1.97
N LEU A 270 -0.90 16.84 0.84
CA LEU A 270 0.53 17.13 0.83
C LEU A 270 0.88 18.41 1.59
N ALA A 271 0.03 19.45 1.47
CA ALA A 271 0.22 20.68 2.21
C ALA A 271 0.00 20.49 3.73
N ALA A 272 -0.95 19.66 4.14
CA ALA A 272 -1.16 19.32 5.55
C ALA A 272 0.08 18.61 6.13
N ILE A 273 0.59 17.59 5.43
CA ILE A 273 1.79 16.87 5.81
C ILE A 273 3.00 17.83 5.89
N GLY A 274 3.18 18.70 4.90
CA GLY A 274 4.26 19.68 4.88
C GLY A 274 4.24 20.61 6.11
N ARG A 275 3.07 21.13 6.49
CA ARG A 275 2.92 21.98 7.69
C ARG A 275 3.31 21.27 8.98
N GLU A 276 2.91 20.01 9.16
CA GLU A 276 3.28 19.23 10.35
C GLU A 276 4.78 18.95 10.42
N LEU A 277 5.40 18.64 9.27
CA LEU A 277 6.85 18.44 9.21
C LEU A 277 7.62 19.72 9.51
N GLU A 278 7.18 20.89 9.03
CA GLU A 278 7.76 22.19 9.34
C GLU A 278 7.60 22.55 10.82
N ALA A 279 6.40 22.34 11.41
CA ALA A 279 6.14 22.57 12.82
C ALA A 279 7.05 21.73 13.72
N SER A 280 7.33 20.49 13.34
CA SER A 280 8.23 19.60 14.08
C SER A 280 9.72 20.03 14.01
N ILE A 281 10.08 20.96 13.11
CA ILE A 281 11.43 21.53 13.00
C ILE A 281 11.58 22.71 13.95
N ALA A 282 10.49 23.42 14.21
CA ALA A 282 10.48 24.64 15.02
C ALA A 282 10.36 24.35 16.53
N ALA A 283 9.94 23.14 16.91
CA ALA A 283 9.78 22.68 18.30
C ALA A 283 11.04 21.96 18.81
#